data_e70e04bdf8e1dea85005c14eb2550edf
#
_entry.id   e70e04bdf8e1dea85005c14eb2550edf
#
_cell.length_a   1.000
_cell.length_b   1.000
_cell.length_c   1.000
_cell.angle_alpha   90.00
_cell.angle_beta   90.00
_cell.angle_gamma   90.00
#
_symmetry.space_group_name_H-M   'P 1'
#
loop_
_entity.id
_entity.type
_entity.pdbx_description
1 polymer ?
#
loop_
_entity_poly.entity_id
_entity_poly.type
_entity_poly.pdbx_seq_one_letter_code
_entity_poly.pdbx_strand_id
1 'polypeptide(L)'
;ATENVAVDMICDCYEPFTKTQLLKEEVELEEVVSRPSSQNTIREMVEMGTGTPSVSGVYDVITRPYITKAQIQRGKLLAEGKIEAYILYLTDSNESPVYSMKKELPFSYMLDCESTYSDLIPEIKAEVKHTAYNLNVAGEIEIRCILSLNANIIRKRKIELVNEVVTEPLENGDKNGIVIYFVQKGDNLWEIAKRYAVPQSEILRFNNMEESDKLEIGNRLFIPSI
;
A
#
# COMPACT_ATOMS: atom_id res chain seq x y z
N ALA A 1 11.52 -6.89 7.94
CA ALA A 1 10.13 -7.01 8.38
C ALA A 1 9.54 -5.61 8.42
N THR A 2 8.47 -5.35 7.69
CA THR A 2 7.70 -4.11 7.81
C THR A 2 6.71 -4.28 8.94
N GLU A 3 6.80 -3.46 9.95
CA GLU A 3 5.89 -3.44 11.08
C GLU A 3 4.78 -2.42 10.81
N ASN A 4 3.53 -2.78 11.07
CA ASN A 4 2.44 -1.82 11.04
C ASN A 4 2.46 -1.04 12.35
N VAL A 5 2.77 0.24 12.27
CA VAL A 5 2.76 1.15 13.42
C VAL A 5 1.47 1.96 13.35
N ALA A 6 0.69 1.95 14.43
CA ALA A 6 -0.40 2.89 14.61
C ALA A 6 0.20 4.23 15.04
N VAL A 7 -0.10 5.29 14.31
CA VAL A 7 0.33 6.66 14.64
C VAL A 7 -0.91 7.51 14.86
N ASP A 8 -1.02 8.08 16.05
CA ASP A 8 -2.08 9.04 16.37
C ASP A 8 -1.71 10.40 15.79
N MET A 9 -2.63 10.99 15.04
CA MET A 9 -2.43 12.27 14.37
C MET A 9 -3.58 13.22 14.68
N ILE A 10 -3.24 14.48 14.96
CA ILE A 10 -4.23 15.51 15.23
C ILE A 10 -4.65 16.16 13.90
N CYS A 11 -5.89 15.92 13.49
CA CYS A 11 -6.46 16.49 12.26
C CYS A 11 -7.36 17.70 12.55
N ASP A 12 -7.84 17.82 13.80
CA ASP A 12 -8.72 18.90 14.23
C ASP A 12 -8.63 19.10 15.74
N CYS A 13 -8.79 20.35 16.19
CA CYS A 13 -8.91 20.72 17.61
C CYS A 13 -9.59 22.07 17.75
N TYR A 14 -10.09 22.39 18.94
CA TYR A 14 -10.51 23.72 19.34
C TYR A 14 -10.26 23.94 20.82
N GLU A 15 -10.11 25.18 21.23
CA GLU A 15 -10.04 25.59 22.62
C GLU A 15 -11.34 26.30 22.99
N PRO A 16 -12.06 25.85 24.05
CA PRO A 16 -13.25 26.52 24.52
C PRO A 16 -12.97 27.99 24.92
N PHE A 17 -13.94 28.85 24.68
CA PHE A 17 -13.90 30.29 25.03
C PHE A 17 -12.86 31.11 24.29
N THR A 18 -12.28 30.53 23.22
CA THR A 18 -11.31 31.22 22.37
C THR A 18 -11.72 31.12 20.91
N LYS A 19 -11.22 32.03 20.08
CA LYS A 19 -11.22 31.90 18.64
C LYS A 19 -9.98 31.09 18.24
N THR A 20 -10.18 29.85 17.85
CA THR A 20 -9.11 28.94 17.45
C THR A 20 -8.91 28.98 15.94
N GLN A 21 -7.70 29.28 15.50
CA GLN A 21 -7.27 29.16 14.11
C GLN A 21 -6.26 28.01 13.99
N LEU A 22 -6.54 27.07 13.08
CA LEU A 22 -5.67 25.93 12.82
C LEU A 22 -4.84 26.20 11.56
N LEU A 23 -3.54 26.13 11.69
CA LEU A 23 -2.63 26.07 10.56
C LEU A 23 -2.41 24.60 10.24
N LYS A 24 -2.84 24.19 9.07
CA LYS A 24 -2.79 22.79 8.63
C LYS A 24 -1.75 22.61 7.54
N GLU A 25 -1.13 21.45 7.55
CA GLU A 25 -0.20 20.98 6.51
C GLU A 25 -0.75 19.72 5.84
N GLU A 26 -0.69 19.68 4.51
CA GLU A 26 -1.05 18.49 3.76
C GLU A 26 0.13 17.52 3.76
N VAL A 27 -0.06 16.31 4.26
CA VAL A 27 0.93 15.23 4.30
C VAL A 27 0.45 14.06 3.45
N GLU A 28 1.33 13.56 2.58
CA GLU A 28 1.07 12.35 1.79
C GLU A 28 1.51 11.12 2.59
N LEU A 29 0.58 10.19 2.83
CA LEU A 29 0.82 8.91 3.49
C LEU A 29 0.74 7.77 2.49
N GLU A 30 1.64 6.81 2.63
CA GLU A 30 1.61 5.54 1.91
C GLU A 30 1.07 4.44 2.82
N GLU A 31 -0.06 3.88 2.44
CA GLU A 31 -0.75 2.79 3.15
C GLU A 31 -0.59 1.49 2.35
N VAL A 32 -0.03 0.45 2.97
CA VAL A 32 0.02 -0.89 2.36
C VAL A 32 -1.33 -1.57 2.60
N VAL A 33 -2.15 -1.67 1.57
CA VAL A 33 -3.51 -2.23 1.65
C VAL A 33 -3.57 -3.74 1.47
N SER A 34 -2.57 -4.33 0.76
CA SER A 34 -2.50 -5.77 0.53
C SER A 34 -1.05 -6.20 0.27
N ARG A 35 -0.73 -7.46 0.61
CA ARG A 35 0.59 -8.07 0.37
C ARG A 35 0.44 -9.43 -0.32
N PRO A 36 0.02 -9.46 -1.58
CA PRO A 36 -0.10 -10.70 -2.31
C PRO A 36 1.27 -11.32 -2.57
N SER A 37 1.32 -12.64 -2.47
CA SER A 37 2.52 -13.41 -2.79
C SER A 37 2.16 -14.68 -3.56
N SER A 38 3.06 -15.13 -4.41
CA SER A 38 2.94 -16.40 -5.10
C SER A 38 4.30 -17.06 -5.30
N GLN A 39 4.27 -18.38 -5.40
CA GLN A 39 5.45 -19.17 -5.74
C GLN A 39 5.09 -20.09 -6.90
N ASN A 40 5.85 -20.00 -7.98
CA ASN A 40 5.59 -20.69 -9.23
C ASN A 40 6.82 -21.43 -9.71
N THR A 41 6.61 -22.59 -10.32
CA THR A 41 7.70 -23.33 -10.97
C THR A 41 7.66 -23.05 -12.46
N ILE A 42 8.78 -22.56 -12.99
CA ILE A 42 9.00 -22.36 -14.42
C ILE A 42 9.91 -23.48 -14.87
N ARG A 43 9.52 -24.18 -15.94
CA ARG A 43 10.28 -25.25 -16.58
C ARG A 43 10.44 -24.93 -18.04
N GLU A 44 11.68 -24.96 -18.53
CA GLU A 44 12.01 -24.65 -19.91
C GLU A 44 13.06 -25.60 -20.44
N MET A 45 12.88 -26.04 -21.68
CA MET A 45 13.88 -26.80 -22.44
C MET A 45 14.66 -25.83 -23.32
N VAL A 46 15.97 -25.84 -23.16
CA VAL A 46 16.87 -24.99 -23.92
C VAL A 46 17.53 -25.82 -24.99
N GLU A 47 17.08 -25.62 -26.22
CA GLU A 47 17.69 -26.24 -27.42
C GLU A 47 18.97 -25.48 -27.78
N MET A 48 19.99 -26.20 -28.20
CA MET A 48 21.20 -25.60 -28.73
C MET A 48 20.96 -25.10 -30.16
N GLY A 49 21.33 -23.84 -30.40
CA GLY A 49 21.21 -23.25 -31.74
C GLY A 49 22.16 -23.90 -32.74
N THR A 50 21.82 -23.81 -34.02
CA THR A 50 22.71 -24.25 -35.12
C THR A 50 24.04 -23.48 -35.05
N GLY A 51 25.15 -24.21 -34.99
CA GLY A 51 26.50 -23.62 -34.88
C GLY A 51 27.03 -23.45 -33.46
N THR A 52 26.25 -23.81 -32.42
CA THR A 52 26.77 -23.92 -31.06
C THR A 52 27.42 -25.28 -30.84
N PRO A 53 28.55 -25.37 -30.10
CA PRO A 53 29.16 -26.65 -29.74
C PRO A 53 28.21 -27.58 -29.00
N SER A 54 28.38 -28.89 -29.17
CA SER A 54 27.61 -29.89 -28.42
C SER A 54 27.88 -29.78 -26.94
N VAL A 55 26.83 -29.94 -26.11
CA VAL A 55 26.92 -29.89 -24.65
C VAL A 55 27.34 -31.25 -24.15
N SER A 56 28.48 -31.34 -23.45
CA SER A 56 28.90 -32.53 -22.72
C SER A 56 28.49 -32.50 -21.24
N GLY A 57 28.24 -31.34 -20.70
CA GLY A 57 27.76 -31.16 -19.35
C GLY A 57 27.40 -29.71 -19.03
N VAL A 58 26.52 -29.49 -18.08
CA VAL A 58 26.20 -28.15 -17.57
C VAL A 58 27.04 -27.91 -16.32
N TYR A 59 27.78 -26.81 -16.31
CA TYR A 59 28.62 -26.42 -15.18
C TYR A 59 27.83 -25.63 -14.16
N ASP A 60 27.09 -24.56 -14.61
CA ASP A 60 26.29 -23.72 -13.74
C ASP A 60 25.21 -22.99 -14.53
N VAL A 61 24.13 -22.59 -13.83
CA VAL A 61 23.06 -21.75 -14.38
C VAL A 61 22.74 -20.63 -13.39
N ILE A 62 23.10 -19.40 -13.76
CA ILE A 62 22.81 -18.20 -12.97
C ILE A 62 21.55 -17.56 -13.50
N THR A 63 20.57 -17.31 -12.63
CA THR A 63 19.27 -16.75 -12.99
C THR A 63 19.03 -15.40 -12.37
N ARG A 64 18.46 -14.46 -13.16
CA ARG A 64 18.08 -13.10 -12.73
C ARG A 64 16.66 -12.78 -13.19
N PRO A 65 15.71 -12.64 -12.28
CA PRO A 65 14.34 -12.26 -12.62
C PRO A 65 14.21 -10.76 -12.79
N TYR A 66 13.38 -10.35 -13.76
CA TYR A 66 12.99 -8.96 -14.02
C TYR A 66 11.48 -8.85 -14.17
N ILE A 67 10.88 -7.88 -13.53
CA ILE A 67 9.49 -7.48 -13.78
C ILE A 67 9.48 -6.47 -14.92
N THR A 68 8.70 -6.74 -15.95
CA THR A 68 8.51 -5.85 -17.10
C THR A 68 7.20 -5.08 -17.02
N LYS A 69 6.20 -5.67 -16.36
CA LYS A 69 4.89 -5.05 -16.18
C LYS A 69 4.25 -5.48 -14.88
N ALA A 70 3.66 -4.51 -14.18
CA ALA A 70 2.86 -4.70 -12.99
C ALA A 70 1.58 -3.88 -13.12
N GLN A 71 0.41 -4.53 -13.15
CA GLN A 71 -0.86 -3.84 -13.34
C GLN A 71 -1.97 -4.49 -12.52
N ILE A 72 -2.73 -3.67 -11.80
CA ILE A 72 -3.91 -4.14 -11.06
C ILE A 72 -5.13 -4.05 -11.97
N GLN A 73 -5.83 -5.16 -12.11
CA GLN A 73 -7.05 -5.27 -12.92
C GLN A 73 -8.09 -6.12 -12.17
N ARG A 74 -9.26 -5.57 -11.90
CA ARG A 74 -10.40 -6.28 -11.31
C ARG A 74 -10.05 -7.08 -10.05
N GLY A 75 -9.30 -6.48 -9.11
CA GLY A 75 -8.91 -7.11 -7.86
C GLY A 75 -7.80 -8.18 -7.99
N LYS A 76 -7.10 -8.20 -9.12
CA LYS A 76 -5.94 -9.06 -9.36
C LYS A 76 -4.75 -8.23 -9.82
N LEU A 77 -3.57 -8.61 -9.37
CA LEU A 77 -2.30 -8.05 -9.81
C LEU A 77 -1.73 -8.93 -10.91
N LEU A 78 -1.65 -8.42 -12.13
CA LEU A 78 -0.91 -9.03 -13.23
C LEU A 78 0.56 -8.67 -13.10
N ALA A 79 1.41 -9.68 -12.97
CA ALA A 79 2.86 -9.58 -12.94
C ALA A 79 3.45 -10.28 -14.16
N GLU A 80 4.00 -9.51 -15.08
CA GLU A 80 4.69 -10.03 -16.25
C GLU A 80 6.18 -9.72 -16.17
N GLY A 81 6.99 -10.65 -16.64
CA GLY A 81 8.42 -10.49 -16.58
C GLY A 81 9.17 -11.59 -17.31
N LYS A 82 10.47 -11.63 -17.09
CA LYS A 82 11.36 -12.67 -17.60
C LYS A 82 12.44 -13.02 -16.58
N ILE A 83 12.90 -14.26 -16.63
CA ILE A 83 14.13 -14.69 -15.95
C ILE A 83 15.21 -14.76 -17.02
N GLU A 84 16.29 -14.02 -16.85
CA GLU A 84 17.50 -14.20 -17.63
C GLU A 84 18.32 -15.32 -17.04
N ALA A 85 18.49 -16.42 -17.78
CA ALA A 85 19.32 -17.56 -17.42
C ALA A 85 20.66 -17.49 -18.19
N TYR A 86 21.73 -17.36 -17.45
CA TYR A 86 23.09 -17.45 -17.98
C TYR A 86 23.60 -18.88 -17.71
N ILE A 87 23.74 -19.64 -18.80
CA ILE A 87 24.08 -21.06 -18.76
C ILE A 87 25.55 -21.18 -19.12
N LEU A 88 26.34 -21.74 -18.18
CA LEU A 88 27.73 -22.10 -18.40
C LEU A 88 27.81 -23.62 -18.61
N TYR A 89 28.29 -24.05 -19.77
CA TYR A 89 28.32 -25.46 -20.12
C TYR A 89 29.65 -25.91 -20.72
N LEU A 90 29.92 -27.20 -20.59
CA LEU A 90 31.10 -27.85 -21.11
C LEU A 90 30.83 -28.43 -22.50
N THR A 91 31.86 -28.45 -23.32
CA THR A 91 31.83 -29.01 -24.67
C THR A 91 32.94 -30.05 -24.85
N ASP A 92 32.81 -30.87 -25.87
CA ASP A 92 33.85 -31.86 -26.24
C ASP A 92 35.00 -31.24 -27.03
N SER A 93 35.00 -29.93 -27.26
CA SER A 93 36.05 -29.23 -28.00
C SER A 93 37.30 -29.00 -27.16
N ASN A 94 38.46 -29.42 -27.63
CA ASN A 94 39.75 -29.17 -26.97
C ASN A 94 40.18 -27.67 -27.02
N GLU A 95 39.70 -26.93 -28.03
CA GLU A 95 40.06 -25.52 -28.25
C GLU A 95 39.24 -24.58 -27.37
N SER A 96 37.98 -24.95 -27.09
CA SER A 96 37.06 -24.16 -26.30
C SER A 96 36.19 -25.07 -25.43
N PRO A 97 36.73 -25.54 -24.29
CA PRO A 97 36.04 -26.54 -23.48
C PRO A 97 34.86 -25.97 -22.67
N VAL A 98 34.76 -24.65 -22.58
CA VAL A 98 33.72 -23.99 -21.80
C VAL A 98 33.02 -22.92 -22.68
N TYR A 99 31.71 -22.95 -22.71
CA TYR A 99 30.86 -21.96 -23.38
C TYR A 99 29.83 -21.39 -22.45
N SER A 100 29.35 -20.18 -22.78
CA SER A 100 28.22 -19.58 -22.10
C SER A 100 27.17 -19.14 -23.10
N MET A 101 25.90 -19.26 -22.70
CA MET A 101 24.78 -18.73 -23.44
C MET A 101 23.77 -18.05 -22.52
N LYS A 102 23.01 -17.11 -23.07
CA LYS A 102 21.92 -16.44 -22.38
C LYS A 102 20.59 -16.92 -22.95
N LYS A 103 19.65 -17.30 -22.08
CA LYS A 103 18.27 -17.62 -22.41
C LYS A 103 17.32 -16.75 -21.59
N GLU A 104 16.25 -16.30 -22.21
CA GLU A 104 15.17 -15.59 -21.53
C GLU A 104 13.98 -16.52 -21.33
N LEU A 105 13.50 -16.61 -20.09
CA LEU A 105 12.35 -17.41 -19.68
C LEU A 105 11.23 -16.46 -19.31
N PRO A 106 10.25 -16.21 -20.20
CA PRO A 106 9.15 -15.28 -19.91
C PRO A 106 8.19 -15.89 -18.90
N PHE A 107 7.57 -15.04 -18.09
CA PHE A 107 6.50 -15.42 -17.17
C PHE A 107 5.39 -14.39 -17.11
N SER A 108 4.18 -14.87 -16.81
CA SER A 108 3.00 -14.04 -16.58
C SER A 108 2.14 -14.73 -15.52
N TYR A 109 1.96 -14.07 -14.38
CA TYR A 109 1.18 -14.60 -13.25
C TYR A 109 0.20 -13.56 -12.72
N MET A 110 -0.94 -14.06 -12.25
CA MET A 110 -1.94 -13.27 -11.55
C MET A 110 -1.89 -13.59 -10.06
N LEU A 111 -1.77 -12.55 -9.23
CA LEU A 111 -1.85 -12.63 -7.77
C LEU A 111 -3.18 -12.02 -7.34
N ASP A 112 -3.88 -12.67 -6.40
CA ASP A 112 -5.12 -12.13 -5.85
C ASP A 112 -4.80 -10.92 -4.97
N CYS A 113 -5.48 -9.81 -5.27
CA CYS A 113 -5.31 -8.54 -4.60
C CYS A 113 -6.68 -8.09 -4.11
N GLU A 114 -7.05 -8.48 -2.90
CA GLU A 114 -8.31 -8.07 -2.29
C GLU A 114 -8.26 -6.57 -1.96
N SER A 115 -8.82 -5.75 -2.84
CA SER A 115 -8.96 -4.31 -2.58
C SER A 115 -10.13 -3.73 -3.36
N THR A 116 -10.85 -2.83 -2.69
CA THR A 116 -11.97 -2.05 -3.25
C THR A 116 -11.54 -0.68 -3.79
N TYR A 117 -10.28 -0.31 -3.63
CA TYR A 117 -9.75 0.99 -4.05
C TYR A 117 -9.34 0.99 -5.52
N SER A 118 -9.45 2.14 -6.18
CA SER A 118 -9.13 2.32 -7.60
C SER A 118 -7.71 2.84 -7.87
N ASP A 119 -7.10 3.52 -6.89
CA ASP A 119 -5.84 4.26 -6.99
C ASP A 119 -4.68 3.51 -6.33
N LEU A 120 -4.45 2.28 -6.77
CA LEU A 120 -3.46 1.39 -6.19
C LEU A 120 -2.17 1.35 -7.00
N ILE A 121 -1.05 1.38 -6.30
CA ILE A 121 0.30 1.29 -6.86
C ILE A 121 0.90 -0.06 -6.45
N PRO A 122 1.20 -0.96 -7.39
CA PRO A 122 1.85 -2.21 -7.09
C PRO A 122 3.38 -2.05 -7.08
N GLU A 123 4.02 -2.47 -5.99
CA GLU A 123 5.46 -2.69 -5.89
C GLU A 123 5.73 -4.18 -5.83
N ILE A 124 6.40 -4.75 -6.85
CA ILE A 124 6.64 -6.17 -6.94
C ILE A 124 8.13 -6.45 -6.85
N LYS A 125 8.47 -7.45 -6.02
CA LYS A 125 9.78 -8.07 -5.97
C LYS A 125 9.70 -9.50 -6.50
N ALA A 126 10.48 -9.79 -7.51
CA ALA A 126 10.68 -11.15 -8.04
C ALA A 126 12.00 -11.71 -7.52
N GLU A 127 12.01 -12.97 -7.11
CA GLU A 127 13.20 -13.66 -6.63
C GLU A 127 13.15 -15.12 -7.07
N VAL A 128 14.26 -15.63 -7.66
CA VAL A 128 14.42 -17.05 -7.90
C VAL A 128 14.99 -17.69 -6.64
N LYS A 129 14.19 -18.54 -5.99
CA LYS A 129 14.55 -19.21 -4.75
C LYS A 129 15.45 -20.42 -4.98
N HIS A 130 15.26 -21.09 -6.11
CA HIS A 130 16.00 -22.28 -6.47
C HIS A 130 16.05 -22.43 -7.97
N THR A 131 17.22 -22.82 -8.49
CA THR A 131 17.42 -23.19 -9.89
C THR A 131 17.99 -24.61 -9.92
N ALA A 132 17.34 -25.50 -10.66
CA ALA A 132 17.82 -26.82 -10.98
C ALA A 132 17.96 -26.95 -12.49
N TYR A 133 18.93 -27.71 -12.93
CA TYR A 133 19.16 -27.96 -14.35
C TYR A 133 19.60 -29.41 -14.57
N ASN A 134 19.29 -29.92 -15.75
CA ASN A 134 19.65 -31.26 -16.17
C ASN A 134 19.91 -31.29 -17.68
N LEU A 135 20.89 -32.07 -18.09
CA LEU A 135 21.15 -32.37 -19.51
C LEU A 135 20.43 -33.68 -19.88
N ASN A 136 19.56 -33.63 -20.87
CA ASN A 136 18.86 -34.82 -21.33
C ASN A 136 19.69 -35.59 -22.36
N VAL A 137 19.18 -36.77 -22.74
CA VAL A 137 19.86 -37.67 -23.70
C VAL A 137 19.93 -37.08 -25.13
N ALA A 138 19.06 -36.11 -25.42
CA ALA A 138 19.05 -35.40 -26.71
C ALA A 138 20.05 -34.24 -26.78
N GLY A 139 20.76 -33.96 -25.71
CA GLY A 139 21.70 -32.83 -25.62
C GLY A 139 21.03 -31.47 -25.33
N GLU A 140 19.78 -31.49 -24.89
CA GLU A 140 19.05 -30.27 -24.46
C GLU A 140 19.18 -30.07 -22.98
N ILE A 141 19.24 -28.80 -22.56
CA ILE A 141 19.32 -28.41 -21.14
C ILE A 141 17.92 -28.09 -20.62
N GLU A 142 17.43 -28.88 -19.68
CA GLU A 142 16.24 -28.57 -18.92
C GLU A 142 16.60 -27.63 -17.77
N ILE A 143 15.94 -26.47 -17.69
CA ILE A 143 16.06 -25.54 -16.58
C ILE A 143 14.75 -25.50 -15.83
N ARG A 144 14.80 -25.63 -14.51
CA ARG A 144 13.67 -25.51 -13.60
C ARG A 144 13.96 -24.44 -12.55
N CYS A 145 13.15 -23.39 -12.53
CA CYS A 145 13.27 -22.29 -11.58
C CYS A 145 12.06 -22.24 -10.66
N ILE A 146 12.27 -22.04 -9.37
CA ILE A 146 11.22 -21.67 -8.42
C ILE A 146 11.23 -20.16 -8.28
N LEU A 147 10.27 -19.50 -8.92
CA LEU A 147 10.07 -18.05 -8.88
C LEU A 147 9.11 -17.68 -7.75
N SER A 148 9.56 -16.82 -6.83
CA SER A 148 8.75 -16.19 -5.80
C SER A 148 8.45 -14.75 -6.20
N LEU A 149 7.18 -14.40 -6.22
CA LEU A 149 6.68 -13.05 -6.43
C LEU A 149 6.07 -12.55 -5.13
N ASN A 150 6.54 -11.41 -4.62
CA ASN A 150 6.00 -10.76 -3.45
C ASN A 150 5.68 -9.32 -3.83
N ALA A 151 4.47 -8.84 -3.51
CA ALA A 151 4.11 -7.48 -3.81
C ALA A 151 3.58 -6.74 -2.58
N ASN A 152 3.81 -5.43 -2.55
CA ASN A 152 3.08 -4.49 -1.70
C ASN A 152 2.12 -3.70 -2.61
N ILE A 153 0.86 -3.71 -2.27
CA ILE A 153 -0.12 -2.86 -2.93
C ILE A 153 -0.29 -1.62 -2.07
N ILE A 154 0.14 -0.49 -2.60
CA ILE A 154 0.20 0.77 -1.88
C ILE A 154 -0.91 1.69 -2.35
N ARG A 155 -1.53 2.38 -1.41
CA ARG A 155 -2.43 3.50 -1.64
C ARG A 155 -1.80 4.76 -1.08
N LYS A 156 -1.78 5.82 -1.88
CA LYS A 156 -1.39 7.15 -1.42
C LYS A 156 -2.61 7.91 -0.92
N ARG A 157 -2.52 8.49 0.25
CA ARG A 157 -3.56 9.31 0.85
C ARG A 157 -2.98 10.65 1.27
N LYS A 158 -3.65 11.71 0.90
CA LYS A 158 -3.37 13.04 1.42
C LYS A 158 -4.25 13.28 2.63
N ILE A 159 -3.65 13.68 3.71
CA ILE A 159 -4.34 14.07 4.94
C ILE A 159 -3.87 15.46 5.37
N GLU A 160 -4.78 16.21 5.95
CA GLU A 160 -4.44 17.49 6.58
C GLU A 160 -4.16 17.26 8.07
N LEU A 161 -2.98 17.62 8.51
CA LEU A 161 -2.57 17.57 9.90
C LEU A 161 -2.50 18.98 10.47
N VAL A 162 -2.89 19.14 11.74
CA VAL A 162 -2.71 20.39 12.47
C VAL A 162 -1.23 20.53 12.80
N ASN A 163 -0.57 21.55 12.24
CA ASN A 163 0.82 21.86 12.48
C ASN A 163 0.97 22.91 13.61
N GLU A 164 0.07 23.90 13.64
CA GLU A 164 0.08 24.96 14.64
C GLU A 164 -1.34 25.36 14.99
N VAL A 165 -1.53 25.72 16.25
CA VAL A 165 -2.80 26.22 16.79
C VAL A 165 -2.58 27.64 17.30
N VAL A 166 -3.29 28.59 16.73
CA VAL A 166 -3.29 29.98 17.18
C VAL A 166 -4.64 30.25 17.87
N THR A 167 -4.60 30.70 19.11
CA THR A 167 -5.79 31.04 19.89
C THR A 167 -5.82 32.51 20.22
N GLU A 168 -6.97 33.15 20.06
CA GLU A 168 -7.24 34.52 20.44
C GLU A 168 -8.41 34.52 21.45
N PRO A 169 -8.35 35.30 22.52
CA PRO A 169 -9.52 35.45 23.41
C PRO A 169 -10.73 35.93 22.61
N LEU A 170 -11.90 35.33 22.85
CA LEU A 170 -13.11 35.89 22.31
C LEU A 170 -13.34 37.28 22.93
N GLU A 171 -13.51 38.29 22.11
CA GLU A 171 -13.90 39.60 22.58
C GLU A 171 -15.23 39.48 23.33
N ASN A 172 -15.28 39.98 24.56
CA ASN A 172 -16.45 39.95 25.45
C ASN A 172 -17.58 40.78 24.84
N GLY A 173 -18.39 40.16 23.99
CA GLY A 173 -19.76 40.65 23.74
C GLY A 173 -20.66 40.22 24.90
N ASP A 174 -21.83 40.83 25.09
CA ASP A 174 -22.83 40.46 26.11
C ASP A 174 -23.19 38.96 26.03
N LYS A 175 -22.50 38.13 26.84
CA LYS A 175 -22.51 36.68 26.72
C LYS A 175 -23.47 35.98 27.69
N ASN A 176 -24.41 36.68 28.30
CA ASN A 176 -25.44 36.10 29.15
C ASN A 176 -26.65 35.63 28.33
N GLY A 177 -26.45 34.65 27.47
CA GLY A 177 -27.51 34.14 26.61
C GLY A 177 -27.48 32.63 26.41
N ILE A 178 -28.56 32.09 25.94
CA ILE A 178 -28.65 30.70 25.48
C ILE A 178 -28.99 30.72 24.00
N VAL A 179 -28.17 30.06 23.19
CA VAL A 179 -28.46 29.82 21.79
C VAL A 179 -29.33 28.56 21.67
N ILE A 180 -30.45 28.64 20.97
CA ILE A 180 -31.28 27.49 20.66
C ILE A 180 -30.86 27.01 19.26
N TYR A 181 -30.22 25.85 19.20
CA TYR A 181 -29.79 25.23 17.98
C TYR A 181 -30.72 24.06 17.61
N PHE A 182 -31.08 23.95 16.35
CA PHE A 182 -31.83 22.80 15.84
C PHE A 182 -30.89 21.85 15.09
N VAL A 183 -30.78 20.62 15.58
CA VAL A 183 -29.87 19.60 15.04
C VAL A 183 -30.21 19.31 13.56
N GLN A 184 -29.22 19.38 12.70
CA GLN A 184 -29.32 19.14 11.28
C GLN A 184 -28.74 17.77 10.90
N LYS A 185 -29.03 17.34 9.66
CA LYS A 185 -28.47 16.08 9.13
C LYS A 185 -26.93 16.19 9.01
N GLY A 186 -26.23 15.28 9.68
CA GLY A 186 -24.77 15.20 9.64
C GLY A 186 -24.09 15.93 10.80
N ASP A 187 -24.84 16.63 11.67
CA ASP A 187 -24.28 17.26 12.87
C ASP A 187 -23.81 16.20 13.86
N ASN A 188 -22.72 16.53 14.53
CA ASN A 188 -22.25 15.85 15.73
C ASN A 188 -21.94 16.87 16.83
N LEU A 189 -21.86 16.38 18.07
CA LEU A 189 -21.67 17.25 19.24
C LEU A 189 -20.35 18.02 19.17
N TRP A 190 -19.30 17.40 18.65
CA TRP A 190 -17.98 18.03 18.50
C TRP A 190 -18.03 19.25 17.57
N GLU A 191 -18.62 19.11 16.38
CA GLU A 191 -18.72 20.19 15.41
C GLU A 191 -19.57 21.36 15.94
N ILE A 192 -20.65 21.04 16.69
CA ILE A 192 -21.50 22.06 17.31
C ILE A 192 -20.70 22.77 18.42
N ALA A 193 -20.07 22.03 19.32
CA ALA A 193 -19.27 22.57 20.41
C ALA A 193 -18.15 23.48 19.92
N LYS A 194 -17.43 23.05 18.87
CA LYS A 194 -16.39 23.82 18.21
C LYS A 194 -16.93 25.12 17.61
N ARG A 195 -18.07 25.05 16.88
CA ARG A 195 -18.70 26.22 16.22
C ARG A 195 -19.05 27.33 17.22
N TYR A 196 -19.48 26.94 18.42
CA TYR A 196 -19.87 27.89 19.45
C TYR A 196 -18.76 28.12 20.51
N ALA A 197 -17.60 27.51 20.33
CA ALA A 197 -16.44 27.57 21.24
C ALA A 197 -16.81 27.23 22.71
N VAL A 198 -17.66 26.22 22.89
CA VAL A 198 -18.17 25.77 24.21
C VAL A 198 -17.73 24.33 24.47
N PRO A 199 -17.37 23.93 25.70
CA PRO A 199 -17.08 22.53 25.99
C PRO A 199 -18.29 21.62 25.69
N GLN A 200 -18.04 20.44 25.13
CA GLN A 200 -19.12 19.45 24.92
C GLN A 200 -19.85 19.12 26.23
N SER A 201 -19.11 19.00 27.32
CA SER A 201 -19.65 18.72 28.65
C SER A 201 -20.66 19.77 29.12
N GLU A 202 -20.45 21.05 28.80
CA GLU A 202 -21.40 22.11 29.12
C GLU A 202 -22.68 21.99 28.27
N ILE A 203 -22.58 21.67 26.98
CA ILE A 203 -23.74 21.43 26.14
C ILE A 203 -24.56 20.25 26.67
N LEU A 204 -23.91 19.13 27.00
CA LEU A 204 -24.56 17.96 27.58
C LEU A 204 -25.26 18.30 28.90
N ARG A 205 -24.58 19.00 29.80
CA ARG A 205 -25.13 19.41 31.08
C ARG A 205 -26.38 20.27 30.93
N PHE A 206 -26.34 21.26 30.03
CA PHE A 206 -27.47 22.19 29.81
C PHE A 206 -28.69 21.49 29.20
N ASN A 207 -28.49 20.37 28.49
CA ASN A 207 -29.57 19.63 27.84
C ASN A 207 -29.98 18.38 28.62
N ASN A 208 -29.41 18.10 29.80
CA ASN A 208 -29.60 16.87 30.59
C ASN A 208 -29.33 15.61 29.74
N MET A 209 -28.23 15.63 28.97
CA MET A 209 -27.80 14.54 28.08
C MET A 209 -26.54 13.89 28.64
N GLU A 210 -26.36 12.58 28.29
CA GLU A 210 -25.15 11.83 28.56
C GLU A 210 -24.28 11.74 27.30
N GLU A 211 -22.99 11.39 27.43
CA GLU A 211 -22.09 11.22 26.27
C GLU A 211 -22.54 10.15 25.27
N SER A 212 -23.30 9.17 25.75
CA SER A 212 -23.88 8.08 24.95
C SER A 212 -25.09 8.51 24.11
N ASP A 213 -25.69 9.65 24.40
CA ASP A 213 -26.92 10.10 23.75
C ASP A 213 -26.65 10.53 22.30
N LYS A 214 -27.53 10.12 21.41
CA LYS A 214 -27.46 10.49 20.00
C LYS A 214 -28.23 11.79 19.72
N LEU A 215 -27.61 12.66 18.95
CA LEU A 215 -28.30 13.83 18.43
C LEU A 215 -29.30 13.39 17.34
N GLU A 216 -30.57 13.68 17.54
CA GLU A 216 -31.62 13.42 16.56
C GLU A 216 -31.93 14.67 15.75
N ILE A 217 -32.08 14.51 14.45
CA ILE A 217 -32.37 15.61 13.53
C ILE A 217 -33.68 16.30 13.93
N GLY A 218 -33.64 17.62 14.04
CA GLY A 218 -34.78 18.47 14.42
C GLY A 218 -34.92 18.69 15.93
N ASN A 219 -34.17 17.97 16.76
CA ASN A 219 -34.16 18.21 18.22
C ASN A 219 -33.53 19.58 18.54
N ARG A 220 -34.08 20.21 19.58
CA ARG A 220 -33.55 21.47 20.10
C ARG A 220 -32.37 21.19 21.03
N LEU A 221 -31.27 21.87 20.81
CA LEU A 221 -30.10 21.84 21.65
C LEU A 221 -29.85 23.22 22.24
N PHE A 222 -29.79 23.34 23.54
CA PHE A 222 -29.48 24.57 24.23
C PHE A 222 -27.97 24.71 24.42
N ILE A 223 -27.40 25.75 23.85
CA ILE A 223 -25.97 26.03 23.88
C ILE A 223 -25.74 27.23 24.76
N PRO A 224 -25.01 27.09 25.90
CA PRO A 224 -24.71 28.23 26.74
C PRO A 224 -23.80 29.21 26.00
N SER A 225 -24.15 30.49 26.03
CA SER A 225 -23.27 31.56 25.56
C SER A 225 -22.48 32.03 26.80
N ILE A 226 -21.17 31.78 26.81
CA ILE A 226 -20.29 32.09 27.92
C ILE A 226 -19.37 33.23 27.56
#